data_7f152f54e54174422320eafde23e1692
#
_entry.id   7f152f54e54174422320eafde23e1692
#
_cell.length_a   1.000
_cell.length_b   1.000
_cell.length_c   1.000
_cell.angle_alpha   90.00
_cell.angle_beta   90.00
_cell.angle_gamma   90.00
#
_symmetry.space_group_name_H-M   'P 1'
#
loop_
_entity.id
_entity.type
_entity.pdbx_description
1 polymer ?
#
loop_
_entity_poly.entity_id
_entity_poly.type
_entity_poly.pdbx_seq_one_letter_code
_entity_poly.pdbx_strand_id
1 'polypeptide(L)'
;MKKTGKILAALGLAVAFGAILNPTQAKAEDTDRIAQGVYIGNIDVGGMTEQEALNAVTDYVNNAGEAVFTLTAGEHSTQVKASDLALEFTDMNVVSEAMDVGKSGNLIKKYKDKKDLENGSVVIDMVLNVDHDTVSELLAEKADELDQKAVDNGLVRENGTFKIIKGSQGVEVNVEKSIAAIENYVSNDWDGQGGNIELTAEIVEPKGSEEELSKVKDLLGGFNTNYSSSTQNRCDNIATAAGKINGTVLYPGEEFSVYETIGPLDAANGYELAGAYENGQTCLLYTSPSPRDMRRS
;
A
#
# COMPACT_ATOMS: atom_id res chain seq x y z
N MET A 1 20.73 -13.39 9.74
CA MET A 1 19.92 -14.58 9.39
C MET A 1 18.94 -14.12 8.30
N LYS A 2 19.10 -14.60 7.09
CA LYS A 2 18.28 -14.20 5.95
C LYS A 2 16.87 -14.80 6.11
N LYS A 3 15.87 -13.93 6.27
CA LYS A 3 14.47 -14.33 6.06
C LYS A 3 14.14 -14.17 4.58
N THR A 4 14.11 -15.29 3.90
CA THR A 4 13.58 -15.38 2.54
C THR A 4 12.07 -15.22 2.61
N GLY A 5 11.57 -14.07 2.14
CA GLY A 5 10.15 -13.87 1.94
C GLY A 5 9.63 -14.86 0.89
N LYS A 6 8.64 -15.61 1.25
CA LYS A 6 7.88 -16.44 0.31
C LYS A 6 6.84 -15.54 -0.35
N ILE A 7 7.15 -15.12 -1.56
CA ILE A 7 6.11 -14.61 -2.49
C ILE A 7 5.26 -15.84 -2.83
N LEU A 8 4.09 -15.93 -2.23
CA LEU A 8 3.04 -16.83 -2.70
C LEU A 8 2.31 -16.13 -3.84
N ALA A 9 2.75 -16.38 -5.05
CA ALA A 9 1.91 -16.17 -6.21
C ALA A 9 0.85 -17.28 -6.19
N ALA A 10 -0.29 -17.01 -5.58
CA ALA A 10 -1.44 -17.90 -5.65
C ALA A 10 -2.21 -17.63 -6.94
N LEU A 11 -1.60 -17.97 -8.07
CA LEU A 11 -2.35 -18.19 -9.31
C LEU A 11 -2.33 -19.69 -9.58
N GLY A 12 -3.29 -20.39 -9.03
CA GLY A 12 -3.42 -21.83 -9.19
C GLY A 12 -4.85 -22.29 -9.04
N LEU A 13 -5.77 -21.82 -9.90
CA LEU A 13 -7.02 -22.55 -10.10
C LEU A 13 -6.78 -23.65 -11.14
N ALA A 14 -6.14 -24.74 -10.73
CA ALA A 14 -6.10 -25.97 -11.51
C ALA A 14 -7.42 -26.73 -11.29
N VAL A 15 -8.41 -26.47 -12.13
CA VAL A 15 -9.56 -27.36 -12.26
C VAL A 15 -9.11 -28.59 -13.04
N ALA A 16 -8.77 -29.65 -12.31
CA ALA A 16 -8.54 -30.96 -12.89
C ALA A 16 -9.88 -31.59 -13.27
N PHE A 17 -10.35 -31.37 -14.49
CA PHE A 17 -11.40 -32.21 -15.07
C PHE A 17 -10.75 -33.31 -15.88
N GLY A 18 -10.95 -34.56 -15.40
CA GLY A 18 -10.53 -35.76 -16.09
C GLY A 18 -11.28 -35.92 -17.43
N ALA A 19 -10.56 -35.77 -18.52
CA ALA A 19 -11.09 -36.05 -19.83
C ALA A 19 -11.22 -37.57 -20.02
N ILE A 20 -12.45 -38.08 -20.14
CA ILE A 20 -12.74 -39.37 -20.73
C ILE A 20 -12.95 -39.13 -22.24
N LEU A 21 -11.93 -39.41 -23.02
CA LEU A 21 -11.99 -39.40 -24.48
C LEU A 21 -12.81 -40.58 -24.98
N ASN A 22 -14.00 -40.33 -25.51
CA ASN A 22 -14.66 -41.20 -26.46
C ASN A 22 -14.89 -40.42 -27.75
N PRO A 23 -14.32 -40.85 -28.92
CA PRO A 23 -14.56 -40.21 -30.19
C PRO A 23 -15.81 -40.81 -30.84
N THR A 24 -16.96 -40.26 -30.57
CA THR A 24 -18.13 -40.40 -31.42
C THR A 24 -18.43 -39.05 -32.06
N GLN A 25 -18.17 -38.95 -33.35
CA GLN A 25 -18.65 -37.82 -34.16
C GLN A 25 -20.17 -37.81 -34.15
N ALA A 26 -20.75 -37.08 -33.21
CA ALA A 26 -22.12 -36.60 -33.29
C ALA A 26 -22.04 -35.15 -33.77
N LYS A 27 -22.75 -34.81 -34.82
CA LYS A 27 -23.06 -33.44 -35.21
C LYS A 27 -23.66 -32.79 -33.97
N ALA A 28 -22.90 -31.90 -33.32
CA ALA A 28 -23.42 -31.10 -32.21
C ALA A 28 -24.52 -30.21 -32.79
N GLU A 29 -25.73 -30.38 -32.30
CA GLU A 29 -26.80 -29.42 -32.50
C GLU A 29 -26.38 -28.10 -31.87
N ASP A 30 -26.84 -26.99 -32.43
CA ASP A 30 -26.58 -25.58 -32.05
C ASP A 30 -26.92 -25.22 -30.60
N THR A 31 -27.27 -26.20 -29.78
CA THR A 31 -27.66 -26.08 -28.36
C THR A 31 -26.46 -25.89 -27.43
N ASP A 32 -25.24 -26.24 -27.86
CA ASP A 32 -24.03 -26.21 -27.04
C ASP A 32 -23.21 -24.91 -27.15
N ARG A 33 -23.74 -23.93 -27.85
CA ARG A 33 -23.06 -22.65 -28.05
C ARG A 33 -23.89 -21.49 -27.54
N ILE A 34 -23.25 -20.47 -26.97
CA ILE A 34 -23.87 -19.23 -26.54
C ILE A 34 -24.52 -18.54 -27.77
N ALA A 35 -25.68 -17.91 -27.56
CA ALA A 35 -26.36 -17.18 -28.61
C ALA A 35 -25.51 -16.00 -29.09
N GLN A 36 -25.61 -15.67 -30.41
CA GLN A 36 -24.92 -14.49 -30.95
C GLN A 36 -25.45 -13.21 -30.30
N GLY A 37 -24.54 -12.26 -30.01
CA GLY A 37 -24.90 -10.99 -29.37
C GLY A 37 -24.95 -11.04 -27.86
N VAL A 38 -24.45 -12.13 -27.24
CA VAL A 38 -24.28 -12.23 -25.78
C VAL A 38 -22.86 -11.81 -25.40
N TYR A 39 -22.75 -10.96 -24.39
CA TYR A 39 -21.51 -10.46 -23.83
C TYR A 39 -21.44 -10.78 -22.34
N ILE A 40 -20.23 -11.06 -21.83
CA ILE A 40 -19.91 -11.09 -20.41
C ILE A 40 -19.01 -9.88 -20.15
N GLY A 41 -19.53 -8.87 -19.46
CA GLY A 41 -18.87 -7.57 -19.41
C GLY A 41 -18.59 -7.03 -20.80
N ASN A 42 -17.32 -6.81 -21.12
CA ASN A 42 -16.86 -6.34 -22.44
C ASN A 42 -16.47 -7.47 -23.39
N ILE A 43 -16.60 -8.74 -22.98
CA ILE A 43 -16.16 -9.90 -23.75
C ILE A 43 -17.31 -10.41 -24.62
N ASP A 44 -17.15 -10.40 -25.94
CA ASP A 44 -18.08 -11.05 -26.86
C ASP A 44 -17.92 -12.57 -26.74
N VAL A 45 -18.92 -13.24 -26.19
CA VAL A 45 -18.97 -14.69 -26.04
C VAL A 45 -19.94 -15.35 -27.01
N GLY A 46 -20.55 -14.57 -27.92
CA GLY A 46 -21.50 -15.07 -28.90
C GLY A 46 -20.92 -16.16 -29.81
N GLY A 47 -21.61 -17.29 -29.91
CA GLY A 47 -21.17 -18.47 -30.68
C GLY A 47 -20.11 -19.34 -30.02
N MET A 48 -19.61 -18.98 -28.85
CA MET A 48 -18.65 -19.78 -28.10
C MET A 48 -19.33 -20.97 -27.39
N THR A 49 -18.58 -22.05 -27.21
CA THR A 49 -18.94 -23.09 -26.27
C THR A 49 -18.68 -22.62 -24.84
N GLU A 50 -19.22 -23.30 -23.85
CA GLU A 50 -18.97 -23.02 -22.42
C GLU A 50 -17.47 -22.95 -22.11
N GLN A 51 -16.66 -23.88 -22.63
CA GLN A 51 -15.23 -23.93 -22.39
C GLN A 51 -14.48 -22.76 -23.08
N GLU A 52 -14.91 -22.39 -24.31
CA GLU A 52 -14.33 -21.25 -25.03
C GLU A 52 -14.62 -19.95 -24.30
N ALA A 53 -15.86 -19.77 -23.80
CA ALA A 53 -16.25 -18.62 -23.01
C ALA A 53 -15.51 -18.54 -21.67
N LEU A 54 -15.35 -19.66 -20.97
CA LEU A 54 -14.60 -19.75 -19.72
C LEU A 54 -13.13 -19.35 -19.95
N ASN A 55 -12.53 -19.83 -21.03
CA ASN A 55 -11.15 -19.46 -21.38
C ASN A 55 -11.05 -17.96 -21.69
N ALA A 56 -12.00 -17.40 -22.46
CA ALA A 56 -12.01 -15.98 -22.80
C ALA A 56 -12.15 -15.07 -21.55
N VAL A 57 -13.00 -15.45 -20.59
CA VAL A 57 -13.10 -14.76 -19.31
C VAL A 57 -11.82 -14.87 -18.49
N THR A 58 -11.23 -16.06 -18.43
CA THR A 58 -9.95 -16.29 -17.73
C THR A 58 -8.82 -15.47 -18.33
N ASP A 59 -8.71 -15.46 -19.65
CA ASP A 59 -7.70 -14.66 -20.37
C ASP A 59 -7.90 -13.15 -20.14
N TYR A 60 -9.15 -12.70 -20.12
CA TYR A 60 -9.47 -11.31 -19.81
C TYR A 60 -9.00 -10.93 -18.40
N VAL A 61 -9.32 -11.74 -17.38
CA VAL A 61 -8.92 -11.50 -15.98
C VAL A 61 -7.38 -11.51 -15.85
N ASN A 62 -6.71 -12.44 -16.51
CA ASN A 62 -5.24 -12.51 -16.50
C ASN A 62 -4.61 -11.26 -17.16
N ASN A 63 -5.15 -10.81 -18.30
CA ASN A 63 -4.66 -9.62 -18.98
C ASN A 63 -4.94 -8.36 -18.17
N ALA A 64 -6.12 -8.29 -17.55
CA ALA A 64 -6.50 -7.19 -16.67
C ALA A 64 -5.56 -7.08 -15.45
N GLY A 65 -5.02 -8.21 -14.98
CA GLY A 65 -4.03 -8.24 -13.90
C GLY A 65 -2.73 -7.45 -14.18
N GLU A 66 -2.39 -7.23 -15.46
CA GLU A 66 -1.22 -6.43 -15.86
C GLU A 66 -1.49 -4.90 -15.87
N ALA A 67 -2.74 -4.48 -15.70
CA ALA A 67 -3.08 -3.06 -15.58
C ALA A 67 -2.40 -2.43 -14.38
N VAL A 68 -2.00 -1.16 -14.49
CA VAL A 68 -1.32 -0.42 -13.43
C VAL A 68 -2.27 0.61 -12.86
N PHE A 69 -2.52 0.54 -11.57
CA PHE A 69 -3.21 1.56 -10.81
C PHE A 69 -2.23 2.54 -10.18
N THR A 70 -2.60 3.81 -10.17
CA THR A 70 -1.95 4.82 -9.34
C THR A 70 -2.82 5.05 -8.11
N LEU A 71 -2.32 4.66 -6.94
CA LEU A 71 -2.95 4.93 -5.66
C LEU A 71 -2.47 6.30 -5.17
N THR A 72 -3.39 7.20 -4.85
CA THR A 72 -3.07 8.58 -4.46
C THR A 72 -3.61 8.91 -3.07
N ALA A 73 -2.77 9.43 -2.19
CA ALA A 73 -3.10 9.89 -0.86
C ALA A 73 -2.62 11.34 -0.68
N GLY A 74 -3.51 12.31 -0.87
CA GLY A 74 -3.15 13.73 -0.88
C GLY A 74 -2.17 14.08 -2.01
N GLU A 75 -0.93 14.48 -1.66
CA GLU A 75 0.12 14.80 -2.63
C GLU A 75 1.05 13.59 -2.93
N HIS A 76 0.86 12.48 -2.23
CA HIS A 76 1.65 11.27 -2.37
C HIS A 76 0.96 10.26 -3.26
N SER A 77 1.73 9.50 -4.02
CA SER A 77 1.18 8.45 -4.87
C SER A 77 2.17 7.31 -5.05
N THR A 78 1.64 6.11 -5.24
CA THR A 78 2.41 4.93 -5.60
C THR A 78 1.72 4.17 -6.73
N GLN A 79 2.46 3.31 -7.42
CA GLN A 79 1.91 2.47 -8.49
C GLN A 79 1.91 1.01 -8.07
N VAL A 80 0.80 0.34 -8.35
CA VAL A 80 0.61 -1.09 -8.09
C VAL A 80 -0.01 -1.75 -9.32
N LYS A 81 0.25 -3.02 -9.54
CA LYS A 81 -0.44 -3.79 -10.56
C LYS A 81 -1.78 -4.28 -10.03
N ALA A 82 -2.73 -4.44 -10.93
CA ALA A 82 -4.02 -5.05 -10.59
C ALA A 82 -3.86 -6.47 -10.02
N SER A 83 -2.84 -7.22 -10.50
CA SER A 83 -2.48 -8.54 -9.95
C SER A 83 -2.06 -8.50 -8.48
N ASP A 84 -1.50 -7.38 -8.01
CA ASP A 84 -1.06 -7.22 -6.62
C ASP A 84 -2.24 -7.05 -5.65
N LEU A 85 -3.42 -6.72 -6.18
CA LEU A 85 -4.69 -6.63 -5.43
C LEU A 85 -5.40 -7.98 -5.30
N ALA A 86 -4.80 -9.07 -5.80
CA ALA A 86 -5.40 -10.41 -5.83
C ALA A 86 -6.83 -10.39 -6.39
N LEU A 87 -6.96 -9.91 -7.65
CA LEU A 87 -8.25 -9.85 -8.33
C LEU A 87 -8.93 -11.21 -8.36
N GLU A 88 -10.15 -11.26 -7.86
CA GLU A 88 -10.97 -12.45 -7.85
C GLU A 88 -12.21 -12.25 -8.73
N PHE A 89 -12.47 -13.25 -9.55
CA PHE A 89 -13.72 -13.38 -10.26
C PHE A 89 -14.62 -14.36 -9.48
N THR A 90 -15.61 -13.83 -8.78
CA THR A 90 -16.40 -14.61 -7.82
C THR A 90 -17.62 -15.26 -8.42
N ASP A 91 -18.16 -14.76 -9.52
CA ASP A 91 -19.38 -15.32 -10.12
C ASP A 91 -19.08 -16.29 -11.27
N MET A 92 -18.78 -17.54 -10.92
CA MET A 92 -18.58 -18.63 -11.89
C MET A 92 -19.85 -18.97 -12.70
N ASN A 93 -21.01 -18.39 -12.34
CA ASN A 93 -22.26 -18.71 -13.01
C ASN A 93 -22.48 -17.88 -14.28
N VAL A 94 -21.74 -16.77 -14.49
CA VAL A 94 -21.94 -15.89 -15.65
C VAL A 94 -21.82 -16.61 -16.99
N VAL A 95 -20.92 -17.60 -17.09
CA VAL A 95 -20.78 -18.41 -18.32
C VAL A 95 -22.02 -19.31 -18.49
N SER A 96 -22.52 -19.89 -17.39
CA SER A 96 -23.76 -20.67 -17.40
C SER A 96 -24.97 -19.80 -17.73
N GLU A 97 -25.02 -18.57 -17.21
CA GLU A 97 -26.06 -17.60 -17.56
C GLU A 97 -26.01 -17.22 -19.04
N ALA A 98 -24.81 -17.02 -19.60
CA ALA A 98 -24.60 -16.78 -21.01
C ALA A 98 -25.08 -17.94 -21.87
N MET A 99 -24.81 -19.18 -21.46
CA MET A 99 -25.32 -20.38 -22.12
C MET A 99 -26.82 -20.48 -22.12
N ASP A 100 -27.46 -19.94 -21.07
CA ASP A 100 -28.90 -20.00 -20.84
C ASP A 100 -29.71 -18.92 -21.58
N VAL A 101 -29.07 -17.88 -22.05
CA VAL A 101 -29.73 -16.78 -22.79
C VAL A 101 -30.48 -17.32 -24.02
N GLY A 102 -31.78 -17.08 -24.05
CA GLY A 102 -32.68 -17.53 -25.15
C GLY A 102 -33.03 -19.02 -25.12
N LYS A 103 -32.38 -19.83 -24.26
CA LYS A 103 -32.56 -21.29 -24.22
C LYS A 103 -33.31 -21.78 -23.01
N SER A 104 -33.13 -21.14 -21.84
CA SER A 104 -33.71 -21.55 -20.56
C SER A 104 -34.88 -20.65 -20.13
N GLY A 105 -35.66 -21.14 -19.17
CA GLY A 105 -36.80 -20.43 -18.59
C GLY A 105 -38.12 -20.67 -19.30
N ASN A 106 -39.15 -19.86 -18.96
CA ASN A 106 -40.49 -19.94 -19.56
C ASN A 106 -40.53 -19.33 -20.95
N LEU A 107 -41.62 -19.56 -21.70
CA LEU A 107 -41.80 -19.06 -23.06
C LEU A 107 -41.68 -17.52 -23.16
N ILE A 108 -42.08 -16.82 -22.10
CA ILE A 108 -42.03 -15.35 -22.09
C ILE A 108 -40.56 -14.89 -21.99
N LYS A 109 -39.77 -15.52 -21.12
CA LYS A 109 -38.33 -15.23 -20.98
C LYS A 109 -37.59 -15.53 -22.29
N LYS A 110 -37.79 -16.72 -22.86
CA LYS A 110 -37.17 -17.10 -24.15
C LYS A 110 -37.51 -16.13 -25.27
N TYR A 111 -38.76 -15.70 -25.32
CA TYR A 111 -39.22 -14.70 -26.34
C TYR A 111 -38.56 -13.34 -26.09
N LYS A 112 -38.48 -12.90 -24.85
CA LYS A 112 -37.82 -11.64 -24.49
C LYS A 112 -36.34 -11.69 -24.84
N ASP A 113 -35.61 -12.69 -24.38
CA ASP A 113 -34.18 -12.85 -24.66
C ASP A 113 -33.90 -12.87 -26.16
N LYS A 114 -34.72 -13.60 -26.93
CA LYS A 114 -34.60 -13.63 -28.39
C LYS A 114 -34.85 -12.25 -29.02
N LYS A 115 -35.82 -11.49 -28.49
CA LYS A 115 -36.14 -10.16 -28.99
C LYS A 115 -35.07 -9.15 -28.62
N ASP A 116 -34.45 -9.26 -27.46
CA ASP A 116 -33.35 -8.43 -27.03
C ASP A 116 -32.11 -8.69 -27.92
N LEU A 117 -31.83 -9.95 -28.27
CA LEU A 117 -30.77 -10.32 -29.19
C LEU A 117 -31.05 -9.87 -30.66
N GLU A 118 -32.32 -9.84 -31.11
CA GLU A 118 -32.69 -9.32 -32.44
C GLU A 118 -32.53 -7.79 -32.54
N ASN A 119 -32.67 -7.08 -31.42
CA ASN A 119 -32.65 -5.60 -31.38
C ASN A 119 -31.34 -5.01 -30.85
N GLY A 120 -30.43 -5.84 -30.34
CA GLY A 120 -29.20 -5.38 -29.73
C GLY A 120 -28.36 -6.53 -29.21
N SER A 121 -27.79 -6.36 -28.02
CA SER A 121 -26.98 -7.34 -27.32
C SER A 121 -27.51 -7.58 -25.92
N VAL A 122 -27.22 -8.75 -25.36
CA VAL A 122 -27.45 -9.07 -23.95
C VAL A 122 -26.09 -9.04 -23.27
N VAL A 123 -25.94 -8.17 -22.28
CA VAL A 123 -24.72 -8.06 -21.48
C VAL A 123 -25.01 -8.68 -20.11
N ILE A 124 -24.16 -9.59 -19.72
CA ILE A 124 -24.13 -10.18 -18.38
C ILE A 124 -23.03 -9.47 -17.62
N ASP A 125 -23.34 -8.89 -16.48
CA ASP A 125 -22.39 -8.14 -15.69
C ASP A 125 -21.29 -9.09 -15.15
N MET A 126 -20.05 -8.66 -15.29
CA MET A 126 -18.88 -9.34 -14.72
C MET A 126 -18.34 -8.47 -13.57
N VAL A 127 -18.52 -8.95 -12.34
CA VAL A 127 -18.02 -8.25 -11.16
C VAL A 127 -16.68 -8.85 -10.74
N LEU A 128 -15.66 -8.02 -10.73
CA LEU A 128 -14.35 -8.35 -10.15
C LEU A 128 -14.30 -7.83 -8.72
N ASN A 129 -13.70 -8.61 -7.83
CA ASN A 129 -13.44 -8.23 -6.46
C ASN A 129 -11.94 -8.30 -6.19
N VAL A 130 -11.52 -7.75 -5.07
CA VAL A 130 -10.15 -7.85 -4.58
C VAL A 130 -10.14 -8.58 -3.23
N ASP A 131 -9.01 -9.21 -2.90
CA ASP A 131 -8.85 -9.82 -1.59
C ASP A 131 -8.50 -8.75 -0.55
N HIS A 132 -9.36 -8.59 0.43
CA HIS A 132 -9.26 -7.57 1.49
C HIS A 132 -7.93 -7.65 2.26
N ASP A 133 -7.52 -8.87 2.63
CA ASP A 133 -6.30 -9.06 3.44
C ASP A 133 -5.06 -8.73 2.60
N THR A 134 -5.03 -9.15 1.34
CA THR A 134 -3.94 -8.83 0.40
C THR A 134 -3.83 -7.31 0.16
N VAL A 135 -4.96 -6.61 -0.02
CA VAL A 135 -4.95 -5.15 -0.19
C VAL A 135 -4.48 -4.46 1.09
N SER A 136 -4.88 -4.95 2.27
CA SER A 136 -4.40 -4.42 3.55
C SER A 136 -2.88 -4.58 3.71
N GLU A 137 -2.33 -5.75 3.37
CA GLU A 137 -0.89 -6.00 3.40
C GLU A 137 -0.15 -5.10 2.39
N LEU A 138 -0.69 -4.93 1.19
CA LEU A 138 -0.13 -4.06 0.15
C LEU A 138 -0.08 -2.61 0.61
N LEU A 139 -1.16 -2.07 1.18
CA LEU A 139 -1.19 -0.70 1.69
C LEU A 139 -0.20 -0.51 2.84
N ALA A 140 -0.03 -1.51 3.72
CA ALA A 140 0.99 -1.47 4.77
C ALA A 140 2.42 -1.51 4.21
N GLU A 141 2.68 -2.26 3.13
CA GLU A 141 3.98 -2.26 2.44
C GLU A 141 4.27 -0.90 1.79
N LYS A 142 3.24 -0.25 1.27
CA LYS A 142 3.33 1.05 0.59
C LYS A 142 3.23 2.26 1.50
N ALA A 143 3.07 2.05 2.81
CA ALA A 143 2.93 3.14 3.78
C ALA A 143 4.07 4.17 3.71
N ASP A 144 5.33 3.73 3.56
CA ASP A 144 6.48 4.64 3.45
C ASP A 144 6.44 5.55 2.20
N GLU A 145 5.68 5.16 1.15
CA GLU A 145 5.50 5.94 -0.07
C GLU A 145 4.26 6.85 0.00
N LEU A 146 3.25 6.48 0.77
CA LEU A 146 1.94 7.13 0.85
C LEU A 146 1.78 8.01 2.08
N ASP A 147 2.41 7.64 3.20
CA ASP A 147 2.31 8.35 4.46
C ASP A 147 3.43 9.38 4.61
N GLN A 148 3.10 10.49 5.22
CA GLN A 148 4.06 11.49 5.68
C GLN A 148 3.92 11.68 7.18
N LYS A 149 4.98 11.41 7.93
CA LYS A 149 4.98 11.67 9.37
C LYS A 149 4.86 13.16 9.66
N ALA A 150 4.00 13.52 10.59
CA ALA A 150 3.96 14.87 11.11
C ALA A 150 5.30 15.22 11.77
N VAL A 151 5.75 16.44 11.54
CA VAL A 151 6.89 17.01 12.27
C VAL A 151 6.32 17.93 13.33
N ASP A 152 6.55 17.60 14.59
CA ASP A 152 6.01 18.38 15.71
C ASP A 152 6.62 19.79 15.76
N ASN A 153 5.84 20.75 16.27
CA ASN A 153 6.35 22.08 16.55
C ASN A 153 7.39 22.00 17.69
N GLY A 154 8.49 22.67 17.50
CA GLY A 154 9.61 22.67 18.43
C GLY A 154 9.87 24.03 19.05
N LEU A 155 10.79 24.06 20.01
CA LEU A 155 11.28 25.29 20.62
C LEU A 155 12.80 25.39 20.48
N VAL A 156 13.28 26.55 20.09
CA VAL A 156 14.71 26.90 20.14
C VAL A 156 14.90 28.15 20.98
N ARG A 157 15.98 28.19 21.76
CA ARG A 157 16.32 29.37 22.53
C ARG A 157 17.39 30.19 21.84
N GLU A 158 17.01 31.38 21.37
CA GLU A 158 17.91 32.33 20.75
C GLU A 158 17.93 33.65 21.52
N ASN A 159 19.12 34.17 21.80
CA ASN A 159 19.31 35.45 22.49
C ASN A 159 18.51 35.57 23.82
N GLY A 160 18.38 34.44 24.53
CA GLY A 160 17.68 34.40 25.81
C GLY A 160 16.16 34.21 25.72
N THR A 161 15.59 34.21 24.52
CA THR A 161 14.15 34.07 24.29
C THR A 161 13.85 32.75 23.57
N PHE A 162 12.75 32.10 23.92
CA PHE A 162 12.27 30.93 23.17
C PHE A 162 11.54 31.36 21.92
N LYS A 163 11.87 30.71 20.80
CA LYS A 163 11.18 30.83 19.53
C LYS A 163 10.59 29.50 19.14
N ILE A 164 9.38 29.54 18.58
CA ILE A 164 8.69 28.37 18.07
C ILE A 164 9.24 28.04 16.68
N ILE A 165 9.65 26.80 16.50
CA ILE A 165 9.95 26.23 15.18
C ILE A 165 8.67 25.53 14.73
N LYS A 166 8.10 25.98 13.61
CA LYS A 166 6.91 25.33 13.06
C LYS A 166 7.28 23.98 12.44
N GLY A 167 6.55 22.98 12.83
CA GLY A 167 6.55 21.66 12.20
C GLY A 167 5.73 21.63 10.92
N SER A 168 5.43 20.44 10.45
CA SER A 168 4.56 20.20 9.30
C SER A 168 3.52 19.16 9.63
N GLN A 169 2.35 19.30 9.01
CA GLN A 169 1.31 18.28 9.06
C GLN A 169 1.82 16.97 8.46
N GLY A 170 1.36 15.87 9.00
CA GLY A 170 1.52 14.55 8.43
C GLY A 170 0.27 14.14 7.65
N VAL A 171 0.42 13.07 6.90
CA VAL A 171 -0.65 12.39 6.17
C VAL A 171 -0.55 10.91 6.51
N GLU A 172 -1.63 10.29 6.91
CA GLU A 172 -1.70 8.86 7.21
C GLU A 172 -2.89 8.24 6.46
N VAL A 173 -2.63 7.18 5.72
CA VAL A 173 -3.67 6.49 4.96
C VAL A 173 -4.60 5.74 5.92
N ASN A 174 -5.90 6.00 5.79
CA ASN A 174 -6.91 5.21 6.47
C ASN A 174 -7.13 3.91 5.70
N VAL A 175 -6.49 2.82 6.16
CA VAL A 175 -6.45 1.54 5.47
C VAL A 175 -7.85 1.01 5.16
N GLU A 176 -8.73 0.94 6.15
CA GLU A 176 -10.10 0.42 6.00
C GLU A 176 -10.92 1.16 4.94
N LYS A 177 -10.90 2.50 4.99
CA LYS A 177 -11.63 3.31 4.00
C LYS A 177 -10.99 3.24 2.62
N SER A 178 -9.68 3.09 2.56
CA SER A 178 -8.94 2.96 1.30
C SER A 178 -9.18 1.62 0.63
N ILE A 179 -9.27 0.53 1.41
CA ILE A 179 -9.69 -0.77 0.89
C ILE A 179 -11.09 -0.66 0.28
N ALA A 180 -12.05 -0.06 1.00
CA ALA A 180 -13.40 0.13 0.48
C ALA A 180 -13.43 0.97 -0.82
N ALA A 181 -12.55 1.97 -0.95
CA ALA A 181 -12.43 2.76 -2.17
C ALA A 181 -11.86 1.92 -3.34
N ILE A 182 -10.86 1.09 -3.08
CA ILE A 182 -10.27 0.17 -4.08
C ILE A 182 -11.32 -0.87 -4.51
N GLU A 183 -12.01 -1.51 -3.57
CA GLU A 183 -13.08 -2.48 -3.84
C GLU A 183 -14.18 -1.86 -4.69
N ASN A 184 -14.64 -0.66 -4.31
CA ASN A 184 -15.69 0.04 -5.07
C ASN A 184 -15.24 0.37 -6.49
N TYR A 185 -14.01 0.86 -6.66
CA TYR A 185 -13.47 1.19 -7.98
C TYR A 185 -13.37 -0.06 -8.86
N VAL A 186 -12.80 -1.14 -8.34
CA VAL A 186 -12.61 -2.39 -9.09
C VAL A 186 -13.95 -3.03 -9.46
N SER A 187 -14.93 -2.98 -8.57
CA SER A 187 -16.23 -3.64 -8.78
C SER A 187 -17.18 -2.86 -9.69
N ASN A 188 -17.09 -1.52 -9.70
CA ASN A 188 -18.10 -0.68 -10.35
C ASN A 188 -17.58 0.23 -11.47
N ASP A 189 -16.33 0.70 -11.37
CA ASP A 189 -15.83 1.78 -12.23
C ASP A 189 -14.70 1.31 -13.16
N TRP A 190 -14.09 0.18 -12.88
CA TRP A 190 -12.93 -0.28 -13.63
C TRP A 190 -13.28 -0.93 -14.97
N ASP A 191 -12.63 -0.48 -16.03
CA ASP A 191 -12.83 -0.93 -17.41
C ASP A 191 -11.83 -2.01 -17.87
N GLY A 192 -10.98 -2.52 -16.95
CA GLY A 192 -9.91 -3.47 -17.27
C GLY A 192 -8.60 -2.82 -17.70
N GLN A 193 -8.51 -1.50 -17.66
CA GLN A 193 -7.31 -0.73 -17.97
C GLN A 193 -6.73 -0.14 -16.68
N GLY A 194 -5.55 0.49 -16.78
CA GLY A 194 -4.99 1.22 -15.64
C GLY A 194 -5.86 2.43 -15.25
N GLY A 195 -5.73 2.87 -14.00
CA GLY A 195 -6.53 3.98 -13.51
C GLY A 195 -5.94 4.63 -12.24
N ASN A 196 -6.59 5.71 -11.83
CA ASN A 196 -6.28 6.41 -10.58
C ASN A 196 -7.32 6.06 -9.53
N ILE A 197 -6.85 5.69 -8.35
CA ILE A 197 -7.69 5.43 -7.18
C ILE A 197 -7.26 6.40 -6.08
N GLU A 198 -8.18 7.26 -5.67
CA GLU A 198 -7.96 8.17 -4.55
C GLU A 198 -8.20 7.44 -3.24
N LEU A 199 -7.16 7.32 -2.42
CA LEU A 199 -7.22 6.73 -1.10
C LEU A 199 -7.72 7.75 -0.08
N THR A 200 -8.36 7.25 0.98
CA THR A 200 -8.74 8.10 2.10
C THR A 200 -7.54 8.31 3.01
N ALA A 201 -7.07 9.54 3.12
CA ALA A 201 -5.99 9.92 4.02
C ALA A 201 -6.51 10.88 5.11
N GLU A 202 -5.93 10.76 6.31
CA GLU A 202 -6.20 11.62 7.44
C GLU A 202 -5.00 12.55 7.67
N ILE A 203 -5.29 13.82 7.95
CA ILE A 203 -4.25 14.79 8.28
C ILE A 203 -3.88 14.61 9.75
N VAL A 204 -2.60 14.38 10.01
CA VAL A 204 -2.04 14.31 11.36
C VAL A 204 -1.45 15.67 11.70
N GLU A 205 -2.07 16.35 12.64
CA GLU A 205 -1.58 17.67 13.08
C GLU A 205 -0.31 17.53 13.92
N PRO A 206 0.66 18.44 13.75
CA PRO A 206 1.85 18.48 14.57
C PRO A 206 1.48 18.79 16.03
N LYS A 207 2.11 18.09 16.96
CA LYS A 207 1.97 18.39 18.38
C LYS A 207 2.57 19.76 18.71
N GLY A 208 2.12 20.38 19.80
CA GLY A 208 2.65 21.64 20.30
C GLY A 208 2.04 22.84 19.62
N SER A 209 0.80 23.15 19.95
CA SER A 209 0.18 24.38 19.50
C SER A 209 0.97 25.61 19.95
N GLU A 210 0.87 26.69 19.18
CA GLU A 210 1.53 27.97 19.52
C GLU A 210 1.13 28.46 20.92
N GLU A 211 -0.12 28.22 21.32
CA GLU A 211 -0.62 28.55 22.66
C GLU A 211 0.10 27.77 23.77
N GLU A 212 0.33 26.47 23.57
CA GLU A 212 1.05 25.61 24.53
C GLU A 212 2.52 25.98 24.62
N LEU A 213 3.19 26.10 23.46
CA LEU A 213 4.62 26.40 23.42
C LEU A 213 4.95 27.80 23.90
N SER A 214 4.05 28.76 23.74
CA SER A 214 4.22 30.13 24.27
C SER A 214 4.24 30.22 25.80
N LYS A 215 3.80 29.17 26.50
CA LYS A 215 3.85 29.07 27.98
C LYS A 215 5.27 28.77 28.46
N VAL A 216 6.17 28.27 27.61
CA VAL A 216 7.57 28.00 27.97
C VAL A 216 8.36 29.29 27.96
N LYS A 217 8.75 29.77 29.12
CA LYS A 217 9.44 31.08 29.29
C LYS A 217 10.75 30.99 30.04
N ASP A 218 10.90 29.98 30.92
CA ASP A 218 11.99 29.94 31.88
C ASP A 218 13.05 28.90 31.48
N LEU A 219 14.32 29.28 31.61
CA LEU A 219 15.42 28.33 31.50
C LEU A 219 15.62 27.63 32.84
N LEU A 220 15.33 26.32 32.89
CA LEU A 220 15.47 25.55 34.12
C LEU A 220 16.91 25.12 34.39
N GLY A 221 17.78 25.04 33.39
CA GLY A 221 19.17 24.67 33.54
C GLY A 221 19.97 24.81 32.27
N GLY A 222 21.26 24.72 32.36
CA GLY A 222 22.18 24.74 31.23
C GLY A 222 23.50 24.14 31.63
N PHE A 223 24.16 23.45 30.70
CA PHE A 223 25.50 22.89 30.87
C PHE A 223 26.27 22.96 29.58
N ASN A 224 27.53 23.31 29.63
CA ASN A 224 28.40 23.40 28.47
C ASN A 224 29.51 22.35 28.56
N THR A 225 29.81 21.69 27.44
CA THR A 225 30.97 20.81 27.30
C THR A 225 31.86 21.35 26.18
N ASN A 226 33.18 21.19 26.37
CA ASN A 226 34.17 21.52 25.36
C ASN A 226 34.71 20.23 24.74
N TYR A 227 34.61 20.11 23.43
CA TYR A 227 35.11 18.98 22.64
C TYR A 227 36.07 19.40 21.54
N SER A 228 36.66 20.59 21.65
CA SER A 228 37.60 21.14 20.64
C SER A 228 38.87 20.33 20.44
N SER A 229 39.21 19.46 21.39
CA SER A 229 40.34 18.52 21.31
C SER A 229 39.98 17.19 20.64
N SER A 230 38.73 17.00 20.23
CA SER A 230 38.28 15.78 19.56
C SER A 230 38.65 15.81 18.07
N THR A 231 38.67 14.61 17.44
CA THR A 231 38.80 14.52 15.98
C THR A 231 37.61 15.15 15.28
N GLN A 232 37.78 15.57 14.02
CA GLN A 232 36.71 16.21 13.24
C GLN A 232 35.47 15.31 13.17
N ASN A 233 35.62 14.04 12.79
CA ASN A 233 34.52 13.09 12.70
C ASN A 233 33.72 13.00 14.02
N ARG A 234 34.39 13.06 15.15
CA ARG A 234 33.73 13.06 16.46
C ARG A 234 32.98 14.38 16.70
N CYS A 235 33.54 15.50 16.29
CA CYS A 235 32.85 16.80 16.39
C CYS A 235 31.59 16.80 15.54
N ASP A 236 31.66 16.27 14.33
CA ASP A 236 30.54 16.18 13.40
C ASP A 236 29.46 15.23 13.91
N ASN A 237 29.83 14.08 14.48
CA ASN A 237 28.88 13.17 15.14
C ASN A 237 28.15 13.83 16.32
N ILE A 238 28.89 14.58 17.16
CA ILE A 238 28.29 15.33 18.28
C ILE A 238 27.31 16.38 17.77
N ALA A 239 27.70 17.13 16.73
CA ALA A 239 26.84 18.15 16.13
C ALA A 239 25.57 17.53 15.52
N THR A 240 25.71 16.40 14.81
CA THR A 240 24.60 15.65 14.21
C THR A 240 23.63 15.17 15.29
N ALA A 241 24.11 14.51 16.34
CA ALA A 241 23.26 14.03 17.43
C ALA A 241 22.60 15.18 18.19
N ALA A 242 23.35 16.24 18.51
CA ALA A 242 22.82 17.43 19.18
C ALA A 242 21.76 18.13 18.34
N GLY A 243 21.96 18.19 17.02
CA GLY A 243 20.98 18.77 16.08
C GLY A 243 19.65 18.00 16.09
N LYS A 244 19.70 16.67 16.14
CA LYS A 244 18.49 15.83 16.21
C LYS A 244 17.73 15.97 17.53
N ILE A 245 18.42 16.23 18.64
CA ILE A 245 17.82 16.43 19.97
C ILE A 245 17.28 17.86 20.15
N ASN A 246 17.94 18.83 19.51
CA ASN A 246 17.60 20.22 19.69
C ASN A 246 16.19 20.55 19.19
N GLY A 247 15.42 21.24 19.99
CA GLY A 247 14.04 21.60 19.66
C GLY A 247 12.99 20.59 20.14
N THR A 248 13.38 19.43 20.66
CA THR A 248 12.45 18.44 21.22
C THR A 248 11.67 19.04 22.39
N VAL A 249 10.34 18.85 22.36
CA VAL A 249 9.43 19.25 23.44
C VAL A 249 8.86 18.00 24.07
N LEU A 250 8.85 17.95 25.40
CA LEU A 250 8.25 16.87 26.17
C LEU A 250 7.02 17.39 26.92
N TYR A 251 5.94 16.67 26.80
CA TYR A 251 4.72 16.96 27.53
C TYR A 251 4.64 16.15 28.83
N PRO A 252 3.85 16.55 29.81
CA PRO A 252 3.71 15.83 31.07
C PRO A 252 3.33 14.36 30.85
N GLY A 253 4.16 13.45 31.34
CA GLY A 253 3.98 12.00 31.20
C GLY A 253 4.65 11.37 29.99
N GLU A 254 5.27 12.15 29.12
CA GLU A 254 6.06 11.61 27.98
C GLU A 254 7.47 11.24 28.43
N GLU A 255 8.02 10.21 27.81
CA GLU A 255 9.39 9.76 27.98
C GLU A 255 10.24 10.18 26.76
N PHE A 256 11.50 10.56 27.01
CA PHE A 256 12.44 10.90 25.97
C PHE A 256 13.50 9.80 25.81
N SER A 257 13.50 9.18 24.67
CA SER A 257 14.52 8.20 24.31
C SER A 257 15.61 8.86 23.44
N VAL A 258 16.80 9.01 24.01
CA VAL A 258 17.96 9.53 23.26
C VAL A 258 18.27 8.67 22.04
N TYR A 259 18.22 7.34 22.20
CA TYR A 259 18.56 6.41 21.11
C TYR A 259 17.56 6.49 19.95
N GLU A 260 16.27 6.58 20.23
CA GLU A 260 15.27 6.74 19.19
C GLU A 260 15.42 8.08 18.46
N THR A 261 15.70 9.16 19.21
CA THR A 261 15.84 10.49 18.64
C THR A 261 17.08 10.62 17.75
N ILE A 262 18.23 10.12 18.20
CA ILE A 262 19.47 10.20 17.40
C ILE A 262 19.51 9.16 16.28
N GLY A 263 18.70 8.11 16.37
CA GLY A 263 18.63 7.00 15.42
C GLY A 263 19.86 6.08 15.47
N PRO A 264 19.92 5.08 14.59
CA PRO A 264 21.09 4.20 14.47
C PRO A 264 22.36 5.01 14.19
N LEU A 265 23.44 4.65 14.87
CA LEU A 265 24.76 5.29 14.72
C LEU A 265 25.47 4.68 13.50
N ASP A 266 25.12 5.09 12.31
CA ASP A 266 25.68 4.61 11.04
C ASP A 266 25.78 5.73 10.00
N ALA A 267 26.42 5.45 8.87
CA ALA A 267 26.62 6.41 7.79
C ALA A 267 25.31 6.87 7.15
N ALA A 268 24.28 6.02 7.10
CA ALA A 268 22.98 6.39 6.52
C ALA A 268 22.27 7.48 7.35
N ASN A 269 22.55 7.51 8.67
CA ASN A 269 22.04 8.50 9.60
C ASN A 269 22.97 9.71 9.81
N GLY A 270 24.04 9.84 8.99
CA GLY A 270 24.96 10.97 8.97
C GLY A 270 26.07 10.88 10.04
N TYR A 271 26.37 9.68 10.53
CA TYR A 271 27.48 9.47 11.47
C TYR A 271 28.72 8.92 10.77
N GLU A 272 29.86 9.31 11.27
CA GLU A 272 31.17 8.90 10.77
C GLU A 272 31.92 8.03 11.78
N LEU A 273 32.84 7.18 11.30
CA LEU A 273 33.71 6.43 12.16
C LEU A 273 34.66 7.35 12.94
N ALA A 274 34.58 7.31 14.24
CA ALA A 274 35.42 8.10 15.15
C ALA A 274 36.07 7.24 16.24
N GLY A 275 37.18 7.70 16.80
CA GLY A 275 37.85 7.02 17.87
C GLY A 275 37.01 6.96 19.15
N ALA A 276 36.76 5.77 19.64
CA ALA A 276 36.17 5.48 20.95
C ALA A 276 37.17 4.73 21.81
N TYR A 277 37.08 4.94 23.12
CA TYR A 277 37.94 4.24 24.08
C TYR A 277 37.11 3.14 24.75
N GLU A 278 37.39 1.89 24.40
CA GLU A 278 36.70 0.73 24.91
C GLU A 278 37.68 -0.29 25.45
N ASN A 279 37.45 -0.79 26.66
CA ASN A 279 38.32 -1.81 27.34
C ASN A 279 39.81 -1.47 27.36
N GLY A 280 40.15 -0.17 27.51
CA GLY A 280 41.53 0.27 27.57
C GLY A 280 42.24 0.42 26.23
N GLN A 281 41.50 0.25 25.11
CA GLN A 281 42.02 0.41 23.74
C GLN A 281 41.19 1.42 22.95
N THR A 282 41.84 2.08 21.97
CA THR A 282 41.14 2.97 21.05
C THR A 282 40.62 2.16 19.87
N CYS A 283 39.30 2.11 19.71
CA CYS A 283 38.62 1.49 18.59
C CYS A 283 37.97 2.57 17.67
N LEU A 284 37.86 2.29 16.37
CA LEU A 284 37.09 3.12 15.47
C LEU A 284 35.64 2.58 15.46
N LEU A 285 34.72 3.35 15.97
CA LEU A 285 33.30 3.01 16.05
C LEU A 285 32.47 4.20 15.59
N TYR A 286 31.23 3.95 15.16
CA TYR A 286 30.21 4.98 15.12
C TYR A 286 29.83 5.31 16.56
N THR A 287 30.34 6.40 17.09
CA THR A 287 30.34 6.62 18.54
C THR A 287 29.18 7.45 19.01
N SER A 288 28.61 7.02 20.15
CA SER A 288 27.75 7.88 20.97
C SER A 288 28.52 9.16 21.41
N PRO A 289 27.83 10.30 21.45
CA PRO A 289 28.44 11.58 21.81
C PRO A 289 28.93 11.71 23.26
N SER A 290 28.57 10.77 24.17
CA SER A 290 28.89 10.90 25.60
C SER A 290 29.86 9.84 26.10
N PRO A 291 30.99 10.24 26.72
CA PRO A 291 31.88 9.30 27.45
C PRO A 291 31.23 8.65 28.68
N ARG A 292 30.09 9.16 29.15
CA ARG A 292 29.37 8.57 30.30
C ARG A 292 28.58 7.34 29.92
N ASP A 293 28.11 7.25 28.69
CA ASP A 293 27.31 6.11 28.21
C ASP A 293 28.16 4.85 28.08
N MET A 294 29.49 4.99 27.93
CA MET A 294 30.45 3.91 27.83
C MET A 294 30.78 3.25 29.17
N ARG A 295 30.34 3.78 30.32
CA ARG A 295 30.58 3.21 31.64
C ARG A 295 29.47 2.33 32.19
N ARG A 296 28.36 2.16 31.44
CA ARG A 296 27.17 1.42 31.89
C ARG A 296 26.80 0.22 31.03
N SER A 297 27.62 -0.14 30.05
CA SER A 297 27.48 -1.40 29.29
C SER A 297 28.43 -2.47 29.81
#